data_5d080a0a44690c3818ff0b03cb16dacc
#
_entry.id   5d080a0a44690c3818ff0b03cb16dacc
#
_cell.length_a   1.000
_cell.length_b   1.000
_cell.length_c   1.000
_cell.angle_alpha   90.00
_cell.angle_beta   90.00
_cell.angle_gamma   90.00
#
_symmetry.space_group_name_H-M   'P 1'
#
loop_
_entity.id
_entity.type
_entity.pdbx_description
1 polymer ?
#
loop_
_entity_poly.entity_id
_entity_poly.type
_entity_poly.pdbx_seq_one_letter_code
_entity_poly.pdbx_strand_id
1 'polypeptide(L)'
;ALHGWLDNAMTFARLAPKLQGLRIVALDLAGHGHSDHRPAGGSYAIWDYVHDVLQVAEQFGWQRFSLLGHSMGAIVSVLLAGAMPQRIERLALIDGLIPYTGEADTAPAKLGEALLAQLALADKRKPVYAQIERAVAARMQGVGAVSREAAELLAGRGLMPVPGGYTWRTDARLTLPSPLRLTKAHATAFVHAVQCPVSLVLAEQGMMQAQSGLTELLAGLPFSVQSLPGGHHLHLDDEAGAQSVADCFNPFFHAP
;
A
#
# COMPACT_ATOMS: atom_id res chain seq x y z
N ALA A 1 -0.26 -9.55 -4.37
CA ALA A 1 -0.96 -8.61 -3.48
C ALA A 1 0.06 -7.68 -2.81
N LEU A 2 -0.24 -6.38 -2.77
CA LEU A 2 0.64 -5.30 -2.32
C LEU A 2 0.00 -4.51 -1.18
N HIS A 3 0.65 -4.46 -0.03
CA HIS A 3 0.14 -3.84 1.20
C HIS A 3 0.34 -2.31 1.25
N GLY A 4 -0.27 -1.66 2.25
CA GLY A 4 -0.14 -0.24 2.53
C GLY A 4 1.19 0.16 3.20
N TRP A 5 1.44 1.47 3.29
CA TRP A 5 2.62 2.02 3.95
C TRP A 5 2.67 1.62 5.44
N LEU A 6 3.83 1.13 5.90
CA LEU A 6 4.12 0.60 7.23
C LEU A 6 3.33 -0.66 7.64
N ASP A 7 2.58 -1.26 6.72
CA ASP A 7 1.97 -2.57 6.89
C ASP A 7 2.92 -3.71 6.47
N ASN A 8 2.38 -4.87 6.22
CA ASN A 8 3.07 -6.05 5.69
C ASN A 8 2.05 -7.00 5.03
N ALA A 9 2.50 -8.14 4.51
CA ALA A 9 1.65 -9.10 3.81
C ALA A 9 0.44 -9.60 4.62
N MET A 10 0.48 -9.52 5.96
CA MET A 10 -0.65 -9.90 6.82
C MET A 10 -1.86 -8.96 6.69
N THR A 11 -1.73 -7.84 6.00
CA THR A 11 -2.88 -6.98 5.65
C THR A 11 -3.96 -7.75 4.87
N PHE A 12 -3.58 -8.82 4.17
CA PHE A 12 -4.49 -9.68 3.39
C PHE A 12 -4.91 -10.96 4.13
N ALA A 13 -4.58 -11.11 5.42
CA ALA A 13 -4.81 -12.36 6.15
C ALA A 13 -6.29 -12.79 6.18
N ARG A 14 -7.22 -11.84 6.28
CA ARG A 14 -8.66 -12.13 6.28
C ARG A 14 -9.26 -12.17 4.88
N LEU A 15 -8.76 -11.35 3.96
CA LEU A 15 -9.29 -11.27 2.60
C LEU A 15 -8.82 -12.42 1.71
N ALA A 16 -7.53 -12.76 1.72
CA ALA A 16 -6.97 -13.73 0.78
C ALA A 16 -7.65 -15.10 0.82
N PRO A 17 -8.01 -15.68 1.99
CA PRO A 17 -8.73 -16.96 2.05
C PRO A 17 -10.14 -16.93 1.45
N LYS A 18 -10.72 -15.74 1.27
CA LYS A 18 -12.08 -15.54 0.73
C LYS A 18 -12.08 -15.34 -0.79
N LEU A 19 -10.92 -15.09 -1.39
CA LEU A 19 -10.77 -14.95 -2.84
C LEU A 19 -10.63 -16.32 -3.49
N GLN A 20 -11.63 -16.71 -4.28
CA GLN A 20 -11.77 -18.04 -4.82
C GLN A 20 -10.96 -18.22 -6.11
N GLY A 21 -10.43 -19.44 -6.32
CA GLY A 21 -9.79 -19.83 -7.57
C GLY A 21 -8.50 -19.07 -7.94
N LEU A 22 -7.93 -18.31 -7.02
CA LEU A 22 -6.74 -17.49 -7.25
C LEU A 22 -5.51 -18.07 -6.53
N ARG A 23 -4.36 -18.01 -7.21
CA ARG A 23 -3.07 -18.17 -6.56
C ARG A 23 -2.58 -16.77 -6.15
N ILE A 24 -2.56 -16.50 -4.85
CA ILE A 24 -2.19 -15.19 -4.33
C ILE A 24 -0.78 -15.25 -3.74
N VAL A 25 0.09 -14.32 -4.16
CA VAL A 25 1.39 -14.06 -3.55
C VAL A 25 1.33 -12.68 -2.93
N ALA A 26 1.29 -12.62 -1.60
CA ALA A 26 1.33 -11.36 -0.87
C ALA A 26 2.78 -11.02 -0.50
N LEU A 27 3.26 -9.88 -0.99
CA LEU A 27 4.63 -9.42 -0.76
C LEU A 27 4.70 -8.60 0.52
N ASP A 28 5.79 -8.78 1.28
CA ASP A 28 6.30 -7.67 2.08
C ASP A 28 7.11 -6.77 1.14
N LEU A 29 6.69 -5.55 0.94
CA LEU A 29 7.42 -4.60 0.10
C LEU A 29 8.77 -4.26 0.75
N ALA A 30 9.78 -3.90 -0.05
CA ALA A 30 11.12 -3.57 0.46
C ALA A 30 11.04 -2.60 1.67
N GLY A 31 11.80 -2.90 2.71
CA GLY A 31 11.80 -2.16 3.96
C GLY A 31 10.66 -2.48 4.94
N HIS A 32 9.77 -3.42 4.61
CA HIS A 32 8.62 -3.83 5.43
C HIS A 32 8.69 -5.32 5.78
N GLY A 33 8.00 -5.71 6.84
CA GLY A 33 7.81 -7.11 7.24
C GLY A 33 9.12 -7.90 7.28
N HIS A 34 9.17 -9.00 6.55
CA HIS A 34 10.35 -9.87 6.48
C HIS A 34 11.24 -9.60 5.25
N SER A 35 10.89 -8.65 4.39
CA SER A 35 11.73 -8.25 3.28
C SER A 35 12.91 -7.40 3.73
N ASP A 36 14.00 -7.49 2.97
CA ASP A 36 15.22 -6.73 3.25
C ASP A 36 14.99 -5.22 3.13
N HIS A 37 15.80 -4.47 3.85
CA HIS A 37 15.92 -3.04 3.70
C HIS A 37 16.77 -2.72 2.47
N ARG A 38 16.49 -1.60 1.81
CA ARG A 38 17.36 -1.12 0.74
C ARG A 38 18.77 -0.82 1.28
N PRO A 39 19.83 -0.97 0.48
CA PRO A 39 21.18 -0.60 0.88
C PRO A 39 21.27 0.82 1.43
N ALA A 40 22.34 1.11 2.18
CA ALA A 40 22.61 2.47 2.62
C ALA A 40 22.63 3.43 1.41
N GLY A 41 21.92 4.55 1.50
CA GLY A 41 21.74 5.50 0.39
C GLY A 41 20.65 5.16 -0.61
N GLY A 42 20.05 3.95 -0.55
CA GLY A 42 18.88 3.60 -1.37
C GLY A 42 17.63 4.33 -0.90
N SER A 43 16.80 4.77 -1.85
CA SER A 43 15.53 5.45 -1.59
C SER A 43 14.35 4.47 -1.51
N TYR A 44 13.24 4.96 -0.97
CA TYR A 44 11.93 4.28 -0.99
C TYR A 44 10.93 5.12 -1.78
N ALA A 45 11.33 5.59 -2.95
CA ALA A 45 10.42 6.28 -3.84
C ALA A 45 9.31 5.31 -4.32
N ILE A 46 8.10 5.85 -4.52
CA ILE A 46 6.94 5.02 -4.85
C ILE A 46 7.15 4.18 -6.13
N TRP A 47 7.89 4.69 -7.10
CA TRP A 47 8.22 3.99 -8.35
C TRP A 47 9.29 2.90 -8.19
N ASP A 48 10.10 2.91 -7.13
CA ASP A 48 11.09 1.85 -6.86
C ASP A 48 10.38 0.51 -6.59
N TYR A 49 9.20 0.55 -5.94
CA TYR A 49 8.39 -0.65 -5.69
C TYR A 49 7.82 -1.27 -6.97
N VAL A 50 7.60 -0.48 -8.02
CA VAL A 50 7.16 -0.99 -9.33
C VAL A 50 8.20 -1.96 -9.89
N HIS A 51 9.48 -1.60 -9.81
CA HIS A 51 10.58 -2.47 -10.22
C HIS A 51 10.64 -3.74 -9.36
N ASP A 52 10.51 -3.62 -8.03
CA ASP A 52 10.53 -4.78 -7.12
C ASP A 52 9.42 -5.79 -7.49
N VAL A 53 8.20 -5.32 -7.77
CA VAL A 53 7.07 -6.18 -8.17
C VAL A 53 7.36 -6.89 -9.50
N LEU A 54 7.94 -6.20 -10.47
CA LEU A 54 8.33 -6.79 -11.74
C LEU A 54 9.40 -7.86 -11.56
N GLN A 55 10.42 -7.62 -10.72
CA GLN A 55 11.46 -8.60 -10.41
C GLN A 55 10.85 -9.89 -9.83
N VAL A 56 9.88 -9.77 -8.94
CA VAL A 56 9.17 -10.93 -8.40
C VAL A 56 8.39 -11.66 -9.50
N ALA A 57 7.68 -10.93 -10.37
CA ALA A 57 6.94 -11.53 -11.48
C ALA A 57 7.88 -12.28 -12.44
N GLU A 58 9.06 -11.72 -12.75
CA GLU A 58 10.09 -12.39 -13.58
C GLU A 58 10.58 -13.69 -12.92
N GLN A 59 10.84 -13.68 -11.60
CA GLN A 59 11.25 -14.89 -10.87
C GLN A 59 10.20 -16.00 -10.87
N PHE A 60 8.91 -15.63 -10.89
CA PHE A 60 7.81 -16.59 -11.05
C PHE A 60 7.53 -16.98 -12.51
N GLY A 61 8.18 -16.36 -13.48
CA GLY A 61 7.94 -16.56 -14.91
C GLY A 61 6.59 -15.99 -15.38
N TRP A 62 6.01 -15.04 -14.64
CA TRP A 62 4.71 -14.46 -14.97
C TRP A 62 4.84 -13.39 -16.05
N GLN A 63 4.40 -13.73 -17.24
CA GLN A 63 4.36 -12.77 -18.36
C GLN A 63 3.21 -11.76 -18.17
N ARG A 64 2.06 -12.23 -17.70
CA ARG A 64 0.90 -11.42 -17.33
C ARG A 64 0.38 -11.89 -15.99
N PHE A 65 -0.13 -10.95 -15.18
CA PHE A 65 -0.65 -11.21 -13.85
C PHE A 65 -1.62 -10.11 -13.42
N SER A 66 -2.46 -10.42 -12.45
CA SER A 66 -3.35 -9.45 -11.82
C SER A 66 -2.69 -8.87 -10.55
N LEU A 67 -3.12 -7.67 -10.17
CA LEU A 67 -2.67 -7.02 -8.94
C LEU A 67 -3.84 -6.78 -8.00
N LEU A 68 -3.63 -7.07 -6.73
CA LEU A 68 -4.47 -6.67 -5.61
C LEU A 68 -3.66 -5.69 -4.76
N GLY A 69 -4.11 -4.45 -4.64
CA GLY A 69 -3.39 -3.42 -3.91
C GLY A 69 -4.24 -2.78 -2.83
N HIS A 70 -3.66 -2.54 -1.65
CA HIS A 70 -4.25 -1.72 -0.60
C HIS A 70 -3.42 -0.44 -0.42
N SER A 71 -4.09 0.72 -0.37
CA SER A 71 -3.44 2.01 -0.04
C SER A 71 -2.20 2.28 -0.93
N MET A 72 -1.00 2.37 -0.36
CA MET A 72 0.26 2.50 -1.12
C MET A 72 0.42 1.38 -2.15
N GLY A 73 0.06 0.13 -1.81
CA GLY A 73 0.11 -0.99 -2.74
C GLY A 73 -0.83 -0.83 -3.93
N ALA A 74 -1.99 -0.19 -3.74
CA ALA A 74 -2.90 0.17 -4.83
C ALA A 74 -2.25 1.22 -5.75
N ILE A 75 -1.59 2.22 -5.19
CA ILE A 75 -0.86 3.24 -5.96
C ILE A 75 0.25 2.59 -6.80
N VAL A 76 1.07 1.72 -6.20
CA VAL A 76 2.13 0.97 -6.92
C VAL A 76 1.53 0.14 -8.05
N SER A 77 0.37 -0.50 -7.82
CA SER A 77 -0.34 -1.28 -8.83
C SER A 77 -0.80 -0.42 -10.02
N VAL A 78 -1.33 0.77 -9.77
CA VAL A 78 -1.72 1.73 -10.82
C VAL A 78 -0.51 2.23 -11.60
N LEU A 79 0.59 2.58 -10.91
CA LEU A 79 1.82 3.01 -11.58
C LEU A 79 2.36 1.91 -12.50
N LEU A 80 2.37 0.66 -12.04
CA LEU A 80 2.81 -0.47 -12.86
C LEU A 80 1.88 -0.70 -14.05
N ALA A 81 0.57 -0.71 -13.84
CA ALA A 81 -0.40 -0.92 -14.91
C ALA A 81 -0.38 0.20 -15.96
N GLY A 82 -0.17 1.44 -15.54
CA GLY A 82 -0.03 2.57 -16.47
C GLY A 82 1.29 2.55 -17.23
N ALA A 83 2.38 2.11 -16.60
CA ALA A 83 3.71 2.05 -17.24
C ALA A 83 3.87 0.82 -18.15
N MET A 84 3.27 -0.30 -17.80
CA MET A 84 3.42 -1.59 -18.51
C MET A 84 2.07 -2.30 -18.67
N PRO A 85 1.10 -1.70 -19.40
CA PRO A 85 -0.26 -2.22 -19.48
C PRO A 85 -0.35 -3.65 -20.04
N GLN A 86 0.60 -4.05 -20.91
CA GLN A 86 0.66 -5.40 -21.47
C GLN A 86 0.97 -6.49 -20.42
N ARG A 87 1.49 -6.12 -19.26
CA ARG A 87 1.84 -7.06 -18.17
C ARG A 87 0.68 -7.32 -17.20
N ILE A 88 -0.32 -6.46 -17.19
CA ILE A 88 -1.38 -6.50 -16.17
C ILE A 88 -2.69 -6.97 -16.75
N GLU A 89 -3.29 -7.98 -16.12
CA GLU A 89 -4.57 -8.54 -16.54
C GLU A 89 -5.75 -7.81 -15.92
N ARG A 90 -5.68 -7.55 -14.60
CA ARG A 90 -6.74 -6.90 -13.82
C ARG A 90 -6.13 -6.16 -12.64
N LEU A 91 -6.78 -5.07 -12.20
CA LEU A 91 -6.48 -4.36 -10.95
C LEU A 91 -7.65 -4.45 -9.98
N ALA A 92 -7.41 -5.01 -8.80
CA ALA A 92 -8.30 -4.92 -7.65
C ALA A 92 -7.67 -3.97 -6.62
N LEU A 93 -8.31 -2.85 -6.34
CA LEU A 93 -7.75 -1.77 -5.54
C LEU A 93 -8.62 -1.54 -4.30
N ILE A 94 -7.99 -1.36 -3.13
CA ILE A 94 -8.66 -1.09 -1.86
C ILE A 94 -8.15 0.24 -1.32
N ASP A 95 -9.03 1.20 -1.23
CA ASP A 95 -8.85 2.53 -0.63
C ASP A 95 -7.51 3.19 -0.99
N GLY A 96 -7.15 3.13 -2.29
CA GLY A 96 -5.95 3.73 -2.87
C GLY A 96 -6.03 3.77 -4.39
N LEU A 97 -5.59 4.87 -5.01
CA LEU A 97 -5.61 5.06 -6.47
C LEU A 97 -4.43 5.90 -6.96
N ILE A 98 -4.25 7.09 -6.42
CA ILE A 98 -3.17 8.00 -6.79
C ILE A 98 -2.34 8.39 -5.55
N PRO A 99 -1.04 8.65 -5.72
CA PRO A 99 -0.20 9.11 -4.62
C PRO A 99 -0.59 10.51 -4.15
N TYR A 100 -0.16 10.89 -2.94
CA TYR A 100 -0.17 12.29 -2.55
C TYR A 100 0.72 13.09 -3.52
N THR A 101 0.11 14.06 -4.18
CA THR A 101 0.79 14.91 -5.16
C THR A 101 1.50 16.09 -4.51
N GLY A 102 2.40 16.70 -5.25
CA GLY A 102 3.08 17.94 -4.90
C GLY A 102 2.96 18.97 -6.01
N GLU A 103 3.00 20.25 -5.62
CA GLU A 103 3.08 21.33 -6.58
C GLU A 103 4.54 21.54 -6.99
N ALA A 104 4.77 21.88 -8.26
CA ALA A 104 6.11 22.00 -8.83
C ALA A 104 6.95 23.10 -8.15
N ASP A 105 6.33 24.20 -7.78
CA ASP A 105 6.97 25.33 -7.11
C ASP A 105 7.41 25.02 -5.69
N THR A 106 6.78 24.06 -5.02
CA THR A 106 7.15 23.60 -3.67
C THR A 106 8.29 22.57 -3.66
N ALA A 107 8.66 22.00 -4.82
CA ALA A 107 9.64 20.93 -4.91
C ALA A 107 11.01 21.27 -4.29
N PRO A 108 11.60 22.48 -4.48
CA PRO A 108 12.89 22.80 -3.85
C PRO A 108 12.83 22.79 -2.32
N ALA A 109 11.76 23.32 -1.73
CA ALA A 109 11.58 23.34 -0.28
C ALA A 109 11.39 21.91 0.27
N LYS A 110 10.58 21.09 -0.40
CA LYS A 110 10.35 19.68 -0.04
C LYS A 110 11.62 18.84 -0.12
N LEU A 111 12.45 19.05 -1.12
CA LEU A 111 13.77 18.41 -1.22
C LEU A 111 14.64 18.80 -0.03
N GLY A 112 14.70 20.09 0.31
CA GLY A 112 15.45 20.58 1.47
C GLY A 112 15.00 19.94 2.78
N GLU A 113 13.68 19.89 3.05
CA GLU A 113 13.12 19.19 4.20
C GLU A 113 13.54 17.72 4.27
N ALA A 114 13.45 17.01 3.14
CA ALA A 114 13.79 15.60 3.07
C ALA A 114 15.29 15.36 3.32
N LEU A 115 16.17 16.18 2.77
CA LEU A 115 17.62 16.08 2.98
C LEU A 115 17.99 16.33 4.45
N LEU A 116 17.42 17.35 5.09
CA LEU A 116 17.64 17.63 6.52
C LEU A 116 17.13 16.49 7.39
N ALA A 117 15.95 15.94 7.08
CA ALA A 117 15.40 14.80 7.80
C ALA A 117 16.27 13.54 7.62
N GLN A 118 16.84 13.34 6.44
CA GLN A 118 17.77 12.23 6.17
C GLN A 118 19.07 12.36 6.94
N LEU A 119 19.65 13.56 7.05
CA LEU A 119 20.83 13.80 7.86
C LEU A 119 20.57 13.55 9.33
N ALA A 120 19.40 13.98 9.84
CA ALA A 120 19.00 13.76 11.22
C ALA A 120 18.61 12.32 11.55
N LEU A 121 18.47 11.45 10.57
CA LEU A 121 18.03 10.06 10.77
C LEU A 121 19.02 9.24 11.58
N ALA A 122 20.32 9.51 11.46
CA ALA A 122 21.38 8.82 12.21
C ALA A 122 21.20 8.91 13.73
N ASP A 123 20.58 10.00 14.19
CA ASP A 123 20.32 10.25 15.61
C ASP A 123 18.95 9.71 16.09
N LYS A 124 18.10 9.29 15.16
CA LYS A 124 16.76 8.75 15.48
C LYS A 124 16.86 7.27 15.82
N ARG A 125 16.34 6.92 16.98
CA ARG A 125 16.15 5.53 17.38
C ARG A 125 14.70 5.12 17.15
N LYS A 126 14.49 3.91 16.64
CA LYS A 126 13.16 3.30 16.56
C LYS A 126 12.62 3.06 17.97
N PRO A 127 11.31 3.20 18.20
CA PRO A 127 10.72 2.89 19.48
C PRO A 127 10.94 1.41 19.83
N VAL A 128 11.26 1.15 21.09
CA VAL A 128 11.32 -0.19 21.67
C VAL A 128 10.17 -0.33 22.65
N TYR A 129 9.37 -1.36 22.46
CA TYR A 129 8.21 -1.68 23.28
C TYR A 129 8.56 -2.84 24.20
N ALA A 130 8.44 -2.67 25.50
CA ALA A 130 8.76 -3.72 26.48
C ALA A 130 7.88 -4.97 26.30
N GLN A 131 6.67 -4.80 25.77
CA GLN A 131 5.67 -5.85 25.53
C GLN A 131 5.01 -5.66 24.17
N ILE A 132 4.61 -6.77 23.54
CA ILE A 132 3.95 -6.77 22.22
C ILE A 132 2.66 -5.95 22.24
N GLU A 133 1.90 -6.03 23.35
CA GLU A 133 0.63 -5.32 23.55
C GLU A 133 0.79 -3.79 23.45
N ARG A 134 1.96 -3.26 23.84
CA ARG A 134 2.26 -1.83 23.67
C ARG A 134 2.48 -1.44 22.22
N ALA A 135 3.14 -2.31 21.44
CA ALA A 135 3.31 -2.11 20.01
C ALA A 135 1.97 -2.23 19.27
N VAL A 136 1.14 -3.20 19.64
CA VAL A 136 -0.24 -3.37 19.13
C VAL A 136 -1.06 -2.10 19.40
N ALA A 137 -1.07 -1.62 20.65
CA ALA A 137 -1.80 -0.39 21.01
C ALA A 137 -1.32 0.84 20.22
N ALA A 138 -0.01 0.95 19.97
CA ALA A 138 0.55 2.02 19.15
C ALA A 138 0.09 1.91 17.68
N ARG A 139 0.02 0.68 17.10
CA ARG A 139 -0.45 0.47 15.72
C ARG A 139 -1.94 0.80 15.58
N MET A 140 -2.77 0.48 16.56
CA MET A 140 -4.20 0.81 16.55
C MET A 140 -4.46 2.32 16.39
N GLN A 141 -3.55 3.17 16.89
CA GLN A 141 -3.65 4.64 16.86
C GLN A 141 -2.78 5.27 15.77
N GLY A 142 -2.09 4.46 14.99
CA GLY A 142 -1.21 4.94 13.92
C GLY A 142 -1.97 5.44 12.68
N VAL A 143 -1.21 5.78 11.64
CA VAL A 143 -1.78 6.18 10.35
C VAL A 143 -2.64 5.04 9.80
N GLY A 144 -3.88 5.36 9.39
CA GLY A 144 -4.86 4.35 9.02
C GLY A 144 -5.13 3.43 10.23
N ALA A 145 -5.79 3.96 11.25
CA ALA A 145 -6.17 3.21 12.45
C ALA A 145 -6.77 1.84 12.10
N VAL A 146 -6.51 0.84 12.92
CA VAL A 146 -6.98 -0.54 12.73
C VAL A 146 -7.58 -1.10 14.00
N SER A 147 -8.41 -2.13 13.88
CA SER A 147 -8.90 -2.90 15.03
C SER A 147 -7.75 -3.55 15.80
N ARG A 148 -8.00 -3.98 17.04
CA ARG A 148 -6.99 -4.69 17.84
C ARG A 148 -6.53 -5.97 17.15
N GLU A 149 -7.47 -6.76 16.66
CA GLU A 149 -7.19 -8.02 15.99
C GLU A 149 -6.36 -7.80 14.71
N ALA A 150 -6.67 -6.77 13.95
CA ALA A 150 -5.87 -6.38 12.77
C ALA A 150 -4.46 -5.95 13.17
N ALA A 151 -4.33 -5.15 14.23
CA ALA A 151 -3.03 -4.74 14.76
C ALA A 151 -2.19 -5.92 15.24
N GLU A 152 -2.80 -6.93 15.86
CA GLU A 152 -2.15 -8.17 16.29
C GLU A 152 -1.65 -9.00 15.10
N LEU A 153 -2.43 -9.14 14.04
CA LEU A 153 -2.02 -9.79 12.79
C LEU A 153 -0.80 -9.10 12.18
N LEU A 154 -0.84 -7.77 12.06
CA LEU A 154 0.28 -6.98 11.53
C LEU A 154 1.52 -7.06 12.43
N ALA A 155 1.33 -7.01 13.76
CA ALA A 155 2.42 -7.10 14.73
C ALA A 155 3.11 -8.47 14.71
N GLY A 156 2.35 -9.56 14.53
CA GLY A 156 2.90 -10.92 14.45
C GLY A 156 3.96 -11.10 13.35
N ARG A 157 3.84 -10.36 12.24
CA ARG A 157 4.83 -10.36 11.15
C ARG A 157 5.78 -9.16 11.20
N GLY A 158 5.32 -8.04 11.74
CA GLY A 158 6.01 -6.76 11.69
C GLY A 158 6.99 -6.53 12.84
N LEU A 159 6.87 -7.22 13.96
CA LEU A 159 7.75 -7.04 15.12
C LEU A 159 8.97 -7.97 15.08
N MET A 160 10.04 -7.53 15.71
CA MET A 160 11.24 -8.32 15.98
C MET A 160 11.73 -8.07 17.41
N PRO A 161 12.28 -9.10 18.08
CA PRO A 161 12.89 -8.93 19.40
C PRO A 161 14.18 -8.10 19.30
N VAL A 162 14.39 -7.25 20.28
CA VAL A 162 15.60 -6.44 20.47
C VAL A 162 15.92 -6.35 21.96
N PRO A 163 17.13 -5.94 22.39
CA PRO A 163 17.40 -5.65 23.78
C PRO A 163 16.36 -4.67 24.35
N GLY A 164 15.71 -5.07 25.43
CA GLY A 164 14.68 -4.26 26.10
C GLY A 164 13.24 -4.46 25.57
N GLY A 165 13.00 -5.39 24.61
CA GLY A 165 11.65 -5.71 24.14
C GLY A 165 11.54 -5.98 22.65
N TYR A 166 10.66 -5.25 21.98
CA TYR A 166 10.33 -5.43 20.58
C TYR A 166 10.36 -4.12 19.83
N THR A 167 10.74 -4.16 18.55
CA THR A 167 10.63 -3.02 17.62
C THR A 167 10.03 -3.46 16.31
N TRP A 168 9.50 -2.52 15.53
CA TRP A 168 9.02 -2.81 14.18
C TRP A 168 10.19 -3.11 13.25
N ARG A 169 10.02 -4.08 12.36
CA ARG A 169 11.00 -4.42 11.30
C ARG A 169 11.16 -3.32 10.27
N THR A 170 10.12 -2.51 10.07
CA THR A 170 10.11 -1.44 9.06
C THR A 170 11.37 -0.59 9.10
N ASP A 171 11.92 -0.27 7.94
CA ASP A 171 13.06 0.65 7.82
C ASP A 171 12.67 2.06 8.30
N ALA A 172 13.48 2.66 9.15
CA ALA A 172 13.23 4.01 9.64
C ALA A 172 13.14 5.06 8.52
N ARG A 173 13.82 4.83 7.39
CA ARG A 173 13.79 5.70 6.20
C ARG A 173 12.40 5.79 5.56
N LEU A 174 11.50 4.83 5.79
CA LEU A 174 10.12 4.88 5.31
C LEU A 174 9.31 6.02 5.93
N THR A 175 9.73 6.52 7.08
CA THR A 175 9.08 7.65 7.77
C THR A 175 9.64 9.02 7.40
N LEU A 176 10.61 9.06 6.48
CA LEU A 176 11.17 10.31 5.99
C LEU A 176 10.20 11.00 5.01
N PRO A 177 10.18 12.32 4.95
CA PRO A 177 9.47 13.04 3.90
C PRO A 177 9.96 12.62 2.51
N SER A 178 9.04 12.48 1.56
CA SER A 178 9.40 12.21 0.16
C SER A 178 10.15 13.41 -0.43
N PRO A 179 11.38 13.22 -0.98
CA PRO A 179 12.17 14.31 -1.53
C PRO A 179 11.54 14.93 -2.79
N LEU A 180 10.75 14.12 -3.50
CA LEU A 180 10.01 14.54 -4.67
C LEU A 180 8.65 13.82 -4.69
N ARG A 181 7.60 14.53 -5.06
CA ARG A 181 6.27 13.97 -5.32
C ARG A 181 5.89 14.19 -6.77
N LEU A 182 5.12 13.24 -7.32
CA LEU A 182 4.48 13.44 -8.61
C LEU A 182 3.53 14.65 -8.53
N THR A 183 3.45 15.43 -9.58
CA THR A 183 2.39 16.44 -9.71
C THR A 183 1.05 15.75 -9.98
N LYS A 184 -0.06 16.47 -9.79
CA LYS A 184 -1.40 15.97 -10.14
C LYS A 184 -1.46 15.50 -11.61
N ALA A 185 -0.83 16.24 -12.52
CA ALA A 185 -0.78 15.88 -13.94
C ALA A 185 -0.06 14.53 -14.17
N HIS A 186 1.08 14.30 -13.51
CA HIS A 186 1.78 13.02 -13.59
C HIS A 186 0.92 11.87 -13.04
N ALA A 187 0.35 12.03 -11.83
CA ALA A 187 -0.47 11.00 -11.21
C ALA A 187 -1.70 10.63 -12.05
N THR A 188 -2.39 11.63 -12.59
CA THR A 188 -3.55 11.45 -13.48
C THR A 188 -3.17 10.75 -14.78
N ALA A 189 -2.00 11.07 -15.36
CA ALA A 189 -1.52 10.43 -16.59
C ALA A 189 -1.34 8.92 -16.41
N PHE A 190 -0.82 8.45 -15.26
CA PHE A 190 -0.72 7.02 -14.97
C PHE A 190 -2.08 6.35 -14.88
N VAL A 191 -3.06 6.98 -14.24
CA VAL A 191 -4.42 6.43 -14.13
C VAL A 191 -5.06 6.28 -15.50
N HIS A 192 -4.95 7.30 -16.35
CA HIS A 192 -5.50 7.26 -17.72
C HIS A 192 -4.77 6.28 -18.65
N ALA A 193 -3.53 5.92 -18.34
CA ALA A 193 -2.76 4.93 -19.10
C ALA A 193 -3.12 3.48 -18.76
N VAL A 194 -3.91 3.22 -17.71
CA VAL A 194 -4.39 1.88 -17.37
C VAL A 194 -5.33 1.34 -18.45
N GLN A 195 -5.02 0.16 -18.99
CA GLN A 195 -5.79 -0.47 -20.08
C GLN A 195 -6.55 -1.72 -19.66
N CYS A 196 -6.23 -2.28 -18.49
CA CYS A 196 -6.92 -3.46 -17.98
C CYS A 196 -8.19 -3.08 -17.20
N PRO A 197 -9.12 -4.03 -16.99
CA PRO A 197 -10.24 -3.84 -16.08
C PRO A 197 -9.77 -3.46 -14.67
N VAL A 198 -10.50 -2.55 -14.00
CA VAL A 198 -10.22 -2.09 -12.65
C VAL A 198 -11.48 -2.20 -11.78
N SER A 199 -11.32 -2.82 -10.61
CA SER A 199 -12.31 -2.79 -9.54
C SER A 199 -11.72 -2.04 -8.35
N LEU A 200 -12.34 -0.95 -7.94
CA LEU A 200 -11.92 -0.10 -6.83
C LEU A 200 -12.96 -0.15 -5.71
N VAL A 201 -12.55 -0.60 -4.55
CA VAL A 201 -13.32 -0.51 -3.31
C VAL A 201 -12.83 0.71 -2.53
N LEU A 202 -13.75 1.62 -2.23
CA LEU A 202 -13.54 2.78 -1.36
C LEU A 202 -14.14 2.49 0.01
N ALA A 203 -13.42 2.78 1.06
CA ALA A 203 -13.94 2.74 2.43
C ALA A 203 -14.69 4.04 2.74
N GLU A 204 -15.90 3.97 3.27
CA GLU A 204 -16.73 5.17 3.59
C GLU A 204 -16.06 6.09 4.63
N GLN A 205 -15.26 5.52 5.55
CA GLN A 205 -14.44 6.25 6.51
C GLN A 205 -12.94 6.11 6.19
N GLY A 206 -12.62 5.87 4.90
CA GLY A 206 -11.26 5.68 4.43
C GLY A 206 -10.50 6.96 4.12
N MET A 207 -9.23 6.82 3.79
CA MET A 207 -8.36 7.94 3.48
C MET A 207 -8.63 8.56 2.11
N MET A 208 -9.18 7.78 1.17
CA MET A 208 -9.51 8.28 -0.18
C MET A 208 -10.67 9.26 -0.18
N GLN A 209 -11.59 9.20 0.79
CA GLN A 209 -12.73 10.13 0.90
C GLN A 209 -12.29 11.58 1.12
N ALA A 210 -11.14 11.79 1.76
CA ALA A 210 -10.57 13.13 1.98
C ALA A 210 -9.81 13.69 0.76
N GLN A 211 -9.67 12.91 -0.32
CA GLN A 211 -8.89 13.31 -1.48
C GLN A 211 -9.71 14.18 -2.43
N SER A 212 -9.35 15.45 -2.53
CA SER A 212 -10.03 16.42 -3.42
C SER A 212 -9.92 16.01 -4.89
N GLY A 213 -11.03 16.11 -5.63
CA GLY A 213 -11.07 15.82 -7.06
C GLY A 213 -11.13 14.31 -7.39
N LEU A 214 -11.34 13.44 -6.40
CA LEU A 214 -11.49 12.00 -6.64
C LEU A 214 -12.71 11.69 -7.50
N THR A 215 -13.85 12.29 -7.18
CA THR A 215 -15.12 12.08 -7.91
C THR A 215 -14.98 12.47 -9.38
N GLU A 216 -14.38 13.62 -9.64
CA GLU A 216 -14.14 14.11 -11.00
C GLU A 216 -13.17 13.21 -11.77
N LEU A 217 -12.13 12.71 -11.10
CA LEU A 217 -11.19 11.77 -11.70
C LEU A 217 -11.89 10.46 -12.07
N LEU A 218 -12.69 9.91 -11.17
CA LEU A 218 -13.37 8.62 -11.38
C LEU A 218 -14.48 8.71 -12.42
N ALA A 219 -15.18 9.84 -12.54
CA ALA A 219 -16.28 10.02 -13.49
C ALA A 219 -15.87 9.83 -14.97
N GLY A 220 -14.59 10.01 -15.29
CA GLY A 220 -14.05 9.84 -16.64
C GLY A 220 -13.43 8.46 -16.92
N LEU A 221 -13.48 7.52 -15.98
CA LEU A 221 -12.76 6.25 -16.05
C LEU A 221 -13.72 5.05 -16.14
N PRO A 222 -13.38 4.01 -16.91
CA PRO A 222 -14.19 2.80 -17.02
C PRO A 222 -13.92 1.84 -15.83
N PHE A 223 -13.85 2.39 -14.63
CA PHE A 223 -13.57 1.62 -13.42
C PHE A 223 -14.88 1.19 -12.74
N SER A 224 -14.93 -0.04 -12.25
CA SER A 224 -15.97 -0.46 -11.34
C SER A 224 -15.64 0.07 -9.95
N VAL A 225 -16.42 1.01 -9.45
CA VAL A 225 -16.19 1.64 -8.14
C VAL A 225 -17.31 1.27 -7.19
N GLN A 226 -16.95 0.78 -6.02
CA GLN A 226 -17.89 0.41 -4.96
C GLN A 226 -17.46 1.06 -3.65
N SER A 227 -18.41 1.67 -2.94
CA SER A 227 -18.19 2.21 -1.59
C SER A 227 -18.73 1.22 -0.57
N LEU A 228 -17.90 0.86 0.42
CA LEU A 228 -18.25 -0.09 1.46
C LEU A 228 -18.10 0.55 2.85
N PRO A 229 -18.95 0.19 3.82
CA PRO A 229 -18.79 0.60 5.21
C PRO A 229 -17.43 0.17 5.76
N GLY A 230 -16.84 0.99 6.62
CA GLY A 230 -15.57 0.70 7.31
C GLY A 230 -14.51 1.75 7.10
N GLY A 231 -13.39 1.57 7.81
CA GLY A 231 -12.21 2.42 7.75
C GLY A 231 -11.23 2.01 6.64
N HIS A 232 -10.09 2.69 6.60
CA HIS A 232 -9.02 2.45 5.62
C HIS A 232 -8.59 0.99 5.47
N HIS A 233 -8.70 0.18 6.54
CA HIS A 233 -8.34 -1.23 6.57
C HIS A 233 -9.57 -2.17 6.61
N LEU A 234 -10.71 -1.79 6.05
CA LEU A 234 -11.96 -2.56 6.09
C LEU A 234 -11.80 -4.05 5.71
N HIS A 235 -10.86 -4.38 4.84
CA HIS A 235 -10.55 -5.74 4.39
C HIS A 235 -9.76 -6.57 5.43
N LEU A 236 -9.29 -5.93 6.50
CA LEU A 236 -8.47 -6.53 7.56
C LEU A 236 -9.11 -6.39 8.93
N ASP A 237 -9.85 -5.32 9.20
CA ASP A 237 -10.35 -4.97 10.53
C ASP A 237 -11.28 -6.04 11.12
N ASP A 238 -12.12 -6.63 10.29
CA ASP A 238 -13.01 -7.73 10.71
C ASP A 238 -13.37 -8.67 9.54
N GLU A 239 -14.05 -9.77 9.89
CA GLU A 239 -14.45 -10.79 8.90
C GLU A 239 -15.54 -10.31 7.95
N ALA A 240 -16.43 -9.43 8.41
CA ALA A 240 -17.54 -8.92 7.60
C ALA A 240 -17.04 -7.95 6.52
N GLY A 241 -16.13 -7.06 6.87
CA GLY A 241 -15.47 -6.17 5.91
C GLY A 241 -14.66 -6.94 4.89
N ALA A 242 -13.87 -7.93 5.33
CA ALA A 242 -13.14 -8.82 4.43
C ALA A 242 -14.07 -9.59 3.48
N GLN A 243 -15.23 -10.06 3.94
CA GLN A 243 -16.22 -10.74 3.12
C GLN A 243 -16.83 -9.79 2.09
N SER A 244 -17.22 -8.57 2.51
CA SER A 244 -17.78 -7.56 1.60
C SER A 244 -16.82 -7.20 0.46
N VAL A 245 -15.53 -7.08 0.76
CA VAL A 245 -14.50 -6.85 -0.26
C VAL A 245 -14.34 -8.07 -1.19
N ALA A 246 -14.38 -9.29 -0.63
CA ALA A 246 -14.31 -10.51 -1.43
C ALA A 246 -15.51 -10.66 -2.36
N ASP A 247 -16.71 -10.27 -1.92
CA ASP A 247 -17.93 -10.29 -2.73
C ASP A 247 -17.86 -9.33 -3.93
N CYS A 248 -17.09 -8.24 -3.81
CA CYS A 248 -16.78 -7.36 -4.92
C CYS A 248 -15.74 -7.97 -5.88
N PHE A 249 -14.70 -8.60 -5.34
CA PHE A 249 -13.55 -9.02 -6.14
C PHE A 249 -13.69 -10.41 -6.76
N ASN A 250 -14.42 -11.35 -6.14
CA ASN A 250 -14.61 -12.68 -6.71
C ASN A 250 -15.26 -12.62 -8.11
N PRO A 251 -16.43 -11.97 -8.33
CA PRO A 251 -17.00 -11.86 -9.67
C PRO A 251 -16.09 -11.07 -10.62
N PHE A 252 -15.37 -10.06 -10.13
CA PHE A 252 -14.44 -9.28 -10.95
C PHE A 252 -13.27 -10.10 -11.49
N PHE A 253 -12.65 -10.97 -10.68
CA PHE A 253 -11.54 -11.82 -11.12
C PHE A 253 -11.99 -12.94 -12.07
N HIS A 254 -13.25 -13.36 -12.02
CA HIS A 254 -13.81 -14.44 -12.84
C HIS A 254 -14.65 -13.93 -14.03
N ALA A 255 -14.78 -12.62 -14.20
CA ALA A 255 -15.42 -12.06 -15.38
C ALA A 255 -14.68 -12.50 -16.67
N PRO A 256 -15.39 -12.73 -17.81
CA PRO A 256 -14.79 -13.13 -19.06
C PRO A 256 -13.82 -12.08 -19.64
#